data_9425c84e68f4bdde61956bfece0d8b39
#
_entry.id   9425c84e68f4bdde61956bfece0d8b39
#
_cell.length_a   1.000
_cell.length_b   1.000
_cell.length_c   1.000
_cell.angle_alpha   90.00
_cell.angle_beta   90.00
_cell.angle_gamma   90.00
#
_symmetry.space_group_name_H-M   'P 1'
#
loop_
_entity.id
_entity.type
_entity.pdbx_description
1 polymer ?
#
loop_
_entity_poly.entity_id
_entity_poly.type
_entity_poly.pdbx_seq_one_letter_code
_entity_poly.pdbx_strand_id
1 'polypeptide(L)'
;MKIAERIPKPDFMEEAEWDLLMKTRAPEIIRLGARAHVQTYRESNGEGDTYLTQGAPTLLLTTIGRISGTEQTMPANFLQDGDDVYVVGSIAGLDRHPHWALNLDTKPKAWIQIKADHYEVDVKRLVGDDRAAVWPVLTEFFPLWGHFQKYCDREFMVFKLNRKAS
;
A
#
# COMPACT_ATOMS: atom_id res chain seq x y z
N MET A 1 17.74 -4.72 7.02
CA MET A 1 18.09 -6.16 6.96
C MET A 1 17.90 -6.88 8.30
N LYS A 2 18.44 -6.39 9.39
CA LYS A 2 18.27 -7.04 10.71
C LYS A 2 16.83 -7.13 11.22
N ILE A 3 15.92 -6.31 10.73
CA ILE A 3 14.50 -6.34 11.11
C ILE A 3 13.76 -7.47 10.42
N ALA A 4 14.13 -7.82 9.19
CA ALA A 4 13.53 -8.93 8.46
C ALA A 4 13.68 -10.28 9.18
N GLU A 5 14.82 -10.49 9.82
CA GLU A 5 15.12 -11.71 10.56
C GLU A 5 14.32 -11.85 11.89
N ARG A 6 13.66 -10.75 12.31
CA ARG A 6 12.89 -10.70 13.57
C ARG A 6 11.39 -10.90 13.40
N ILE A 7 10.90 -10.87 12.17
CA ILE A 7 9.46 -11.02 11.89
C ILE A 7 9.18 -12.51 11.66
N PRO A 8 8.48 -13.18 12.57
CA PRO A 8 8.11 -14.58 12.36
C PRO A 8 7.04 -14.72 11.28
N LYS A 9 7.02 -15.88 10.63
CA LYS A 9 5.96 -16.20 9.69
C LYS A 9 4.61 -16.21 10.41
N PRO A 10 3.57 -15.55 9.86
CA PRO A 10 2.24 -15.63 10.43
C PRO A 10 1.59 -16.98 10.13
N ASP A 11 0.68 -17.41 10.99
CA ASP A 11 0.03 -18.72 10.86
C ASP A 11 -0.86 -18.83 9.60
N PHE A 12 -1.32 -17.70 9.08
CA PHE A 12 -2.21 -17.66 7.90
C PHE A 12 -1.47 -17.69 6.57
N MET A 13 -0.13 -17.79 6.55
CA MET A 13 0.68 -17.89 5.31
C MET A 13 1.41 -19.21 5.21
N GLU A 14 1.50 -19.74 4.00
CA GLU A 14 2.35 -20.89 3.70
C GLU A 14 3.84 -20.51 3.74
N GLU A 15 4.68 -21.48 4.06
CA GLU A 15 6.14 -21.28 4.20
C GLU A 15 6.75 -20.70 2.93
N ALA A 16 6.40 -21.26 1.77
CA ALA A 16 6.94 -20.81 0.49
C ALA A 16 6.56 -19.37 0.14
N GLU A 17 5.32 -18.96 0.46
CA GLU A 17 4.86 -17.60 0.25
C GLU A 17 5.60 -16.61 1.15
N TRP A 18 5.76 -16.99 2.42
CA TRP A 18 6.50 -16.17 3.39
C TRP A 18 7.96 -16.01 3.00
N ASP A 19 8.62 -17.10 2.62
CA ASP A 19 10.01 -17.07 2.17
C ASP A 19 10.20 -16.18 0.95
N LEU A 20 9.28 -16.25 -0.02
CA LEU A 20 9.33 -15.39 -1.19
C LEU A 20 9.16 -13.92 -0.81
N LEU A 21 8.20 -13.60 0.05
CA LEU A 21 7.96 -12.24 0.54
C LEU A 21 9.21 -11.71 1.25
N MET A 22 9.81 -12.49 2.12
CA MET A 22 11.02 -12.09 2.85
C MET A 22 12.22 -11.88 1.94
N LYS A 23 12.39 -12.70 0.91
CA LYS A 23 13.48 -12.58 -0.07
C LYS A 23 13.33 -11.34 -0.97
N THR A 24 12.10 -10.90 -1.20
CA THR A 24 11.79 -9.78 -2.11
C THR A 24 11.62 -8.44 -1.41
N ARG A 25 11.90 -8.36 -0.10
CA ARG A 25 11.76 -7.12 0.68
C ARG A 25 12.87 -6.10 0.48
N ALA A 26 13.97 -6.44 -0.19
CA ALA A 26 15.04 -5.48 -0.45
C ALA A 26 14.48 -4.26 -1.23
N PRO A 27 14.81 -3.02 -0.83
CA PRO A 27 14.25 -1.82 -1.46
C PRO A 27 14.41 -1.77 -2.98
N GLU A 28 15.53 -2.25 -3.50
CA GLU A 28 15.78 -2.31 -4.95
C GLU A 28 14.84 -3.30 -5.65
N ILE A 29 14.59 -4.45 -5.02
CA ILE A 29 13.70 -5.48 -5.56
C ILE A 29 12.25 -4.98 -5.54
N ILE A 30 11.83 -4.35 -4.44
CA ILE A 30 10.50 -3.73 -4.34
C ILE A 30 10.31 -2.70 -5.45
N ARG A 31 11.29 -1.83 -5.67
CA ARG A 31 11.22 -0.79 -6.69
C ARG A 31 11.13 -1.35 -8.11
N LEU A 32 11.93 -2.36 -8.43
CA LEU A 32 11.90 -3.00 -9.74
C LEU A 32 10.59 -3.76 -9.96
N GLY A 33 10.15 -4.51 -8.97
CA GLY A 33 8.86 -5.21 -9.00
C GLY A 33 7.69 -4.24 -9.15
N ALA A 34 7.72 -3.12 -8.46
CA ALA A 34 6.69 -2.09 -8.56
C ALA A 34 6.60 -1.49 -9.97
N ARG A 35 7.73 -1.19 -10.61
CA ARG A 35 7.76 -0.67 -11.98
C ARG A 35 7.13 -1.66 -12.97
N ALA A 36 7.51 -2.93 -12.88
CA ALA A 36 6.95 -3.98 -13.72
C ALA A 36 5.45 -4.13 -13.48
N HIS A 37 5.01 -4.10 -12.24
CA HIS A 37 3.62 -4.20 -11.86
C HIS A 37 2.79 -3.02 -12.40
N VAL A 38 3.29 -1.79 -12.28
CA VAL A 38 2.62 -0.60 -12.85
C VAL A 38 2.42 -0.76 -14.34
N GLN A 39 3.45 -1.19 -15.06
CA GLN A 39 3.37 -1.39 -16.51
C GLN A 39 2.30 -2.42 -16.87
N THR A 40 2.36 -3.62 -16.30
CA THR A 40 1.40 -4.69 -16.60
C THR A 40 -0.02 -4.33 -16.16
N TYR A 41 -0.17 -3.63 -15.05
CA TYR A 41 -1.47 -3.15 -14.58
C TYR A 41 -2.10 -2.17 -15.58
N ARG A 42 -1.33 -1.22 -16.08
CA ARG A 42 -1.79 -0.26 -17.09
C ARG A 42 -2.16 -0.92 -18.39
N GLU A 43 -1.34 -1.86 -18.86
CA GLU A 43 -1.59 -2.61 -20.11
C GLU A 43 -2.86 -3.47 -20.03
N SER A 44 -3.15 -4.06 -18.88
CA SER A 44 -4.31 -4.94 -18.64
C SER A 44 -5.52 -4.23 -18.04
N ASN A 45 -5.42 -2.95 -17.71
CA ASN A 45 -6.42 -2.24 -16.90
C ASN A 45 -6.69 -2.97 -15.58
N GLY A 46 -5.63 -3.47 -14.92
CA GLY A 46 -5.74 -4.18 -13.65
C GLY A 46 -6.47 -5.51 -13.72
N GLU A 47 -6.61 -6.10 -14.90
CA GLU A 47 -7.23 -7.41 -15.04
C GLU A 47 -6.24 -8.54 -14.77
N GLY A 48 -6.78 -9.71 -14.43
CA GLY A 48 -5.98 -10.91 -14.19
C GLY A 48 -5.10 -10.80 -12.95
N ASP A 49 -3.90 -11.37 -13.06
CA ASP A 49 -2.96 -11.49 -11.93
C ASP A 49 -2.40 -10.15 -11.44
N THR A 50 -2.57 -9.08 -12.21
CA THR A 50 -2.09 -7.75 -11.80
C THR A 50 -2.95 -7.10 -10.72
N TYR A 51 -4.19 -7.57 -10.55
CA TYR A 51 -5.14 -7.01 -9.59
C TYR A 51 -4.91 -7.45 -8.15
N LEU A 52 -4.30 -8.61 -7.95
CA LEU A 52 -4.06 -9.16 -6.61
C LEU A 52 -2.58 -9.18 -6.26
N THR A 53 -2.25 -8.73 -5.05
CA THR A 53 -0.91 -8.84 -4.47
C THR A 53 -1.04 -9.42 -3.07
N GLN A 54 -0.39 -10.55 -2.79
CA GLN A 54 -0.55 -11.32 -1.56
C GLN A 54 -2.02 -11.55 -1.17
N GLY A 55 -2.87 -11.81 -2.16
CA GLY A 55 -4.29 -12.11 -1.95
C GLY A 55 -5.20 -10.91 -1.74
N ALA A 56 -4.67 -9.69 -1.76
CA ALA A 56 -5.46 -8.47 -1.60
C ALA A 56 -5.53 -7.66 -2.91
N PRO A 57 -6.63 -6.93 -3.15
CA PRO A 57 -6.75 -6.09 -4.34
C PRO A 57 -5.71 -4.97 -4.35
N THR A 58 -5.28 -4.64 -5.57
CA THR A 58 -4.25 -3.65 -5.83
C THR A 58 -4.78 -2.55 -6.72
N LEU A 59 -4.46 -1.32 -6.37
CA LEU A 59 -4.66 -0.14 -7.20
C LEU A 59 -3.31 0.44 -7.60
N LEU A 60 -3.31 1.32 -8.60
CA LEU A 60 -2.17 2.20 -8.86
C LEU A 60 -2.43 3.54 -8.16
N LEU A 61 -1.46 3.96 -7.35
CA LEU A 61 -1.50 5.22 -6.63
C LEU A 61 -0.45 6.16 -7.22
N THR A 62 -0.89 7.31 -7.72
CA THR A 62 -0.01 8.37 -8.22
C THR A 62 0.01 9.53 -7.24
N THR A 63 1.19 9.88 -6.78
CA THR A 63 1.43 10.99 -5.85
C THR A 63 2.41 11.99 -6.46
N ILE A 64 2.52 13.16 -5.86
CA ILE A 64 3.54 14.14 -6.23
C ILE A 64 4.77 13.94 -5.35
N GLY A 65 5.91 13.68 -5.96
CA GLY A 65 7.17 13.53 -5.24
C GLY A 65 7.48 14.76 -4.41
N ARG A 66 7.64 14.60 -3.10
CA ARG A 66 7.88 15.71 -2.17
C ARG A 66 9.22 16.42 -2.41
N ILE A 67 10.16 15.75 -3.07
CA ILE A 67 11.47 16.31 -3.42
C ILE A 67 11.50 16.71 -4.89
N SER A 68 11.12 15.80 -5.80
CA SER A 68 11.19 16.02 -7.25
C SER A 68 10.09 16.93 -7.80
N GLY A 69 8.93 17.00 -7.15
CA GLY A 69 7.75 17.69 -7.67
C GLY A 69 7.07 17.00 -8.85
N THR A 70 7.53 15.80 -9.22
CA THR A 70 6.99 15.03 -10.36
C THR A 70 6.04 13.93 -9.90
N GLU A 71 5.17 13.49 -10.79
CA GLU A 71 4.27 12.37 -10.53
C GLU A 71 5.03 11.07 -10.38
N GLN A 72 4.67 10.29 -9.35
CA GLN A 72 5.25 8.99 -9.06
C GLN A 72 4.11 8.00 -8.84
N THR A 73 4.12 6.88 -9.57
CA THR A 73 3.07 5.87 -9.50
C THR A 73 3.60 4.58 -8.91
N MET A 74 2.86 4.02 -7.97
CA MET A 74 3.18 2.77 -7.28
C MET A 74 1.95 1.89 -7.16
N PRO A 75 2.08 0.55 -7.19
CA PRO A 75 0.99 -0.32 -6.79
C PRO A 75 0.82 -0.29 -5.27
N ALA A 76 -0.41 -0.35 -4.83
CA ALA A 76 -0.73 -0.42 -3.39
C ALA A 76 -1.95 -1.29 -3.16
N ASN A 77 -1.89 -2.14 -2.14
CA ASN A 77 -3.07 -2.85 -1.68
C ASN A 77 -4.06 -1.86 -1.08
N PHE A 78 -5.34 -2.13 -1.25
CA PHE A 78 -6.40 -1.24 -0.76
C PHE A 78 -7.60 -2.01 -0.26
N LEU A 79 -8.36 -1.38 0.62
CA LEU A 79 -9.72 -1.78 0.98
C LEU A 79 -10.68 -0.70 0.50
N GLN A 80 -11.72 -1.11 -0.19
CA GLN A 80 -12.81 -0.22 -0.57
C GLN A 80 -14.05 -0.54 0.27
N ASP A 81 -14.58 0.49 0.93
CA ASP A 81 -15.80 0.43 1.70
C ASP A 81 -16.73 1.56 1.23
N GLY A 82 -17.69 1.20 0.38
CA GLY A 82 -18.53 2.19 -0.31
C GLY A 82 -17.67 3.11 -1.19
N ASP A 83 -17.76 4.40 -0.94
CA ASP A 83 -16.97 5.40 -1.65
C ASP A 83 -15.58 5.66 -1.04
N ASP A 84 -15.30 5.07 0.12
CA ASP A 84 -14.03 5.22 0.82
C ASP A 84 -13.03 4.16 0.34
N VAL A 85 -11.85 4.60 -0.02
CA VAL A 85 -10.72 3.72 -0.35
C VAL A 85 -9.62 3.95 0.68
N TYR A 86 -9.12 2.88 1.28
CA TYR A 86 -8.08 2.94 2.30
C TYR A 86 -6.79 2.31 1.80
N VAL A 87 -5.68 2.99 2.03
CA VAL A 87 -4.33 2.47 1.77
C VAL A 87 -3.48 2.59 3.03
N VAL A 88 -2.57 1.63 3.22
CA VAL A 88 -1.73 1.51 4.41
C VAL A 88 -0.26 1.53 4.04
N GLY A 89 0.50 2.42 4.64
CA GLY A 89 1.93 2.58 4.38
C GLY A 89 2.82 1.56 5.08
N SER A 90 2.58 0.27 4.85
CA SER A 90 3.33 -0.81 5.50
C SER A 90 4.70 -1.07 4.88
N ILE A 91 4.82 -1.02 3.57
CA ILE A 91 6.03 -1.41 2.80
C ILE A 91 6.66 -2.70 3.34
N ALA A 92 5.85 -3.78 3.42
CA ALA A 92 6.27 -5.09 3.95
C ALA A 92 6.96 -5.02 5.33
N GLY A 93 6.55 -4.08 6.18
CA GLY A 93 7.06 -3.91 7.54
C GLY A 93 8.50 -3.41 7.63
N LEU A 94 9.05 -2.81 6.58
CA LEU A 94 10.35 -2.14 6.66
C LEU A 94 10.31 -1.01 7.68
N ASP A 95 11.46 -0.63 8.22
CA ASP A 95 11.59 0.37 9.30
C ASP A 95 11.42 1.82 8.85
N ARG A 96 10.99 2.03 7.63
CA ARG A 96 10.74 3.36 7.04
C ARG A 96 9.35 3.42 6.41
N HIS A 97 8.79 4.62 6.33
CA HIS A 97 7.56 4.84 5.58
C HIS A 97 7.82 4.71 4.07
N PRO A 98 6.87 4.18 3.30
CA PRO A 98 7.00 4.21 1.84
C PRO A 98 6.99 5.66 1.34
N HIS A 99 7.68 5.90 0.22
CA HIS A 99 7.80 7.26 -0.33
C HIS A 99 6.44 7.87 -0.66
N TRP A 100 5.50 7.08 -1.18
CA TRP A 100 4.17 7.58 -1.51
C TRP A 100 3.42 8.10 -0.26
N ALA A 101 3.60 7.45 0.88
CA ALA A 101 2.97 7.88 2.13
C ALA A 101 3.55 9.21 2.61
N LEU A 102 4.86 9.37 2.54
CA LEU A 102 5.54 10.64 2.86
C LEU A 102 5.15 11.74 1.87
N ASN A 103 4.98 11.40 0.60
CA ASN A 103 4.51 12.34 -0.41
C ASN A 103 3.10 12.84 -0.07
N LEU A 104 2.17 11.94 0.27
CA LEU A 104 0.80 12.29 0.63
C LEU A 104 0.72 13.11 1.92
N ASP A 105 1.58 12.80 2.90
CA ASP A 105 1.65 13.54 4.15
C ASP A 105 2.15 14.97 3.95
N THR A 106 3.02 15.17 2.97
CA THR A 106 3.56 16.49 2.60
C THR A 106 2.60 17.25 1.68
N LYS A 107 2.07 16.57 0.65
CA LYS A 107 1.14 17.14 -0.32
C LYS A 107 -0.02 16.18 -0.54
N PRO A 108 -1.20 16.43 0.04
CA PRO A 108 -2.33 15.52 -0.01
C PRO A 108 -3.06 15.61 -1.36
N LYS A 109 -2.37 15.26 -2.43
CA LYS A 109 -2.88 15.23 -3.79
C LYS A 109 -2.51 13.91 -4.44
N ALA A 110 -3.49 13.21 -4.99
CA ALA A 110 -3.28 11.91 -5.60
C ALA A 110 -4.33 11.57 -6.65
N TRP A 111 -3.97 10.64 -7.50
CA TRP A 111 -4.85 9.94 -8.44
C TRP A 111 -4.75 8.45 -8.16
N ILE A 112 -5.85 7.75 -8.34
CA ILE A 112 -5.84 6.29 -8.25
C ILE A 112 -6.40 5.67 -9.52
N GLN A 113 -5.94 4.47 -9.83
CA GLN A 113 -6.52 3.62 -10.86
C GLN A 113 -6.92 2.29 -10.23
N ILE A 114 -8.22 2.00 -10.28
CA ILE A 114 -8.76 0.71 -9.87
C ILE A 114 -9.33 0.06 -11.13
N LYS A 115 -8.67 -0.99 -11.61
CA LYS A 115 -8.95 -1.58 -12.91
C LYS A 115 -8.89 -0.51 -14.00
N ALA A 116 -9.97 -0.32 -14.78
CA ALA A 116 -10.02 0.70 -15.83
C ALA A 116 -10.43 2.08 -15.34
N ASP A 117 -10.87 2.21 -14.08
CA ASP A 117 -11.36 3.47 -13.52
C ASP A 117 -10.19 4.28 -12.94
N HIS A 118 -9.97 5.46 -13.49
CA HIS A 118 -8.84 6.34 -13.14
C HIS A 118 -9.37 7.74 -12.80
N TYR A 119 -9.11 8.20 -11.57
CA TYR A 119 -9.65 9.47 -11.08
C TYR A 119 -8.79 10.11 -9.99
N GLU A 120 -8.93 11.43 -9.85
CA GLU A 120 -8.32 12.19 -8.75
C GLU A 120 -9.12 11.95 -7.46
N VAL A 121 -8.41 11.91 -6.32
CA VAL A 121 -8.99 11.69 -5.00
C VAL A 121 -8.67 12.83 -4.05
N ASP A 122 -9.57 13.07 -3.11
CA ASP A 122 -9.29 13.81 -1.90
C ASP A 122 -8.58 12.88 -0.92
N VAL A 123 -7.53 13.35 -0.28
CA VAL A 123 -6.65 12.56 0.59
C VAL A 123 -6.81 13.02 2.02
N LYS A 124 -7.13 12.09 2.91
CA LYS A 124 -7.18 12.33 4.36
C LYS A 124 -6.30 11.32 5.08
N ARG A 125 -5.27 11.81 5.77
CA ARG A 125 -4.52 10.97 6.70
C ARG A 125 -5.36 10.72 7.95
N LEU A 126 -5.51 9.46 8.32
CA LEU A 126 -6.25 9.07 9.52
C LEU A 126 -5.29 8.97 10.71
N VAL A 127 -5.59 9.68 11.77
CA VAL A 127 -4.80 9.70 13.01
C VAL A 127 -5.73 9.59 14.22
N GLY A 128 -5.18 9.25 15.38
CA GLY A 128 -5.93 9.19 16.63
C GLY A 128 -7.15 8.27 16.56
N ASP A 129 -8.31 8.76 17.00
CA ASP A 129 -9.54 7.98 17.08
C ASP A 129 -10.06 7.54 15.70
N ASP A 130 -9.90 8.37 14.67
CA ASP A 130 -10.31 8.00 13.30
C ASP A 130 -9.51 6.81 12.77
N ARG A 131 -8.19 6.80 13.02
CA ARG A 131 -7.34 5.66 12.67
C ARG A 131 -7.69 4.43 13.50
N ALA A 132 -7.86 4.60 14.81
CA ALA A 132 -8.20 3.50 15.72
C ALA A 132 -9.53 2.83 15.35
N ALA A 133 -10.49 3.59 14.85
CA ALA A 133 -11.78 3.06 14.43
C ALA A 133 -11.68 2.17 13.18
N VAL A 134 -10.82 2.52 12.22
CA VAL A 134 -10.71 1.79 10.95
C VAL A 134 -9.65 0.68 10.98
N TRP A 135 -8.66 0.77 11.86
CA TRP A 135 -7.56 -0.19 11.90
C TRP A 135 -7.98 -1.65 12.07
N PRO A 136 -8.92 -2.01 12.96
CA PRO A 136 -9.39 -3.40 13.05
C PRO A 136 -10.05 -3.91 11.77
N VAL A 137 -10.78 -3.05 11.06
CA VAL A 137 -11.42 -3.39 9.79
C VAL A 137 -10.36 -3.67 8.72
N LEU A 138 -9.33 -2.83 8.65
CA LEU A 138 -8.21 -2.99 7.71
C LEU A 138 -7.44 -4.28 7.96
N THR A 139 -7.13 -4.59 9.21
CA THR A 139 -6.33 -5.76 9.57
C THR A 139 -7.13 -7.07 9.50
N GLU A 140 -8.43 -7.02 9.64
CA GLU A 140 -9.31 -8.17 9.35
C GLU A 140 -9.34 -8.45 7.84
N PHE A 141 -9.45 -7.41 7.03
CA PHE A 141 -9.45 -7.53 5.58
C PHE A 141 -8.11 -8.01 5.02
N PHE A 142 -7.00 -7.44 5.49
CA PHE A 142 -5.66 -7.83 5.07
C PHE A 142 -4.76 -8.04 6.29
N PRO A 143 -4.72 -9.27 6.83
CA PRO A 143 -4.02 -9.56 8.09
C PRO A 143 -2.51 -9.26 8.07
N LEU A 144 -1.86 -9.23 6.90
CA LEU A 144 -0.45 -8.85 6.79
C LEU A 144 -0.18 -7.44 7.32
N TRP A 145 -1.09 -6.49 7.15
CA TRP A 145 -0.91 -5.14 7.71
C TRP A 145 -0.76 -5.19 9.24
N GLY A 146 -1.63 -5.94 9.90
CA GLY A 146 -1.57 -6.10 11.36
C GLY A 146 -0.34 -6.88 11.81
N HIS A 147 0.01 -7.93 11.07
CA HIS A 147 1.19 -8.73 11.38
C HIS A 147 2.47 -7.89 11.32
N PHE A 148 2.69 -7.17 10.22
CA PHE A 148 3.84 -6.29 10.09
C PHE A 148 3.85 -5.15 11.11
N GLN A 149 2.70 -4.54 11.41
CA GLN A 149 2.63 -3.48 12.42
C GLN A 149 3.07 -3.96 13.80
N LYS A 150 2.74 -5.19 14.14
CA LYS A 150 3.08 -5.81 15.43
C LYS A 150 4.60 -5.88 15.67
N TYR A 151 5.37 -6.02 14.59
CA TYR A 151 6.84 -6.16 14.65
C TYR A 151 7.57 -4.91 14.14
N CYS A 152 6.87 -3.81 13.96
CA CYS A 152 7.44 -2.55 13.48
C CYS A 152 7.19 -1.43 14.50
N ASP A 153 8.23 -0.68 14.87
CA ASP A 153 8.14 0.37 15.88
C ASP A 153 7.41 1.62 15.36
N ARG A 154 7.50 1.91 14.05
CA ARG A 154 6.76 3.02 13.46
C ARG A 154 5.29 2.67 13.30
N GLU A 155 4.41 3.63 13.54
CA GLU A 155 2.99 3.48 13.22
C GLU A 155 2.76 3.63 11.71
N PHE A 156 2.16 2.63 11.07
CA PHE A 156 1.85 2.70 9.64
C PHE A 156 0.86 3.83 9.36
N MET A 157 1.19 4.70 8.43
CA MET A 157 0.28 5.74 7.98
C MET A 157 -0.91 5.11 7.27
N VAL A 158 -2.11 5.57 7.60
CA VAL A 158 -3.36 5.16 6.97
C VAL A 158 -3.97 6.38 6.30
N PHE A 159 -4.34 6.23 5.03
CA PHE A 159 -4.99 7.29 4.26
C PHE A 159 -6.35 6.82 3.76
N LYS A 160 -7.33 7.72 3.87
CA LYS A 160 -8.63 7.56 3.23
C LYS A 160 -8.66 8.41 1.97
N LEU A 161 -9.02 7.78 0.86
CA LEU A 161 -9.06 8.37 -0.46
C LEU A 161 -10.50 8.36 -0.96
N ASN A 162 -11.03 9.50 -1.31
CA ASN A 162 -12.38 9.64 -1.87
C ASN A 162 -12.30 10.31 -3.23
N ARG A 163 -13.14 9.87 -4.17
CA ARG A 163 -13.22 10.52 -5.48
C ARG A 163 -13.44 12.02 -5.29
N LYS A 164 -12.58 12.82 -5.90
CA LYS A 164 -12.68 14.26 -5.82
C LYS A 164 -13.94 14.74 -6.53
N ALA A 165 -14.71 15.61 -5.87
CA ALA A 165 -15.85 16.23 -6.49
C ALA A 165 -15.42 17.12 -7.66
N SER A 166 -16.15 17.03 -8.77
CA SER A 166 -15.89 17.82 -9.96
C SER A 166 -16.50 19.23 -9.86
#